data_1929812afe78f7a540064d81cb1d8096
#
_entry.id   1929812afe78f7a540064d81cb1d8096
#
_cell.length_a   1.000
_cell.length_b   1.000
_cell.length_c   1.000
_cell.angle_alpha   90.00
_cell.angle_beta   90.00
_cell.angle_gamma   90.00
#
_symmetry.space_group_name_H-M   'P 1'
#
loop_
_entity.id
_entity.type
_entity.pdbx_description
1 polymer ?
#
loop_
_entity_poly.entity_id
_entity_poly.type
_entity_poly.pdbx_seq_one_letter_code
_entity_poly.pdbx_strand_id
1 'polypeptide(L)'
;MLSLLYKRGRMFYDYAIVAFERGNYDMTVVMCEQAAQLSLKAILLRILGFIPRVHGIRELLGSLSKALEGLGKAELSLDISRFVEGNREDPRSLEEAYTSSRYIAIVYEREDALRSLKVVEKLFKLIEKVEG
;
A
#
# COMPACT_ATOMS: atom_id res chain seq x y z
N MET A 1 17.10 5.78 5.84
CA MET A 1 16.73 4.36 5.92
C MET A 1 15.34 4.19 6.50
N LEU A 2 14.54 3.36 5.88
CA LEU A 2 13.19 3.10 6.35
C LEU A 2 13.19 2.14 7.54
N SER A 3 12.16 2.24 8.36
CA SER A 3 12.03 1.58 9.65
C SER A 3 11.74 0.07 9.56
N LEU A 4 11.67 -0.55 10.74
CA LEU A 4 11.22 -1.93 10.89
C LEU A 4 9.80 -2.12 10.30
N LEU A 5 8.96 -1.08 10.35
CA LEU A 5 7.63 -1.13 9.74
C LEU A 5 7.70 -1.42 8.24
N TYR A 6 8.62 -0.77 7.54
CA TYR A 6 8.80 -0.99 6.10
C TYR A 6 9.26 -2.41 5.83
N LYS A 7 10.20 -2.92 6.63
CA LYS A 7 10.65 -4.31 6.52
C LYS A 7 9.48 -5.27 6.67
N ARG A 8 8.61 -5.03 7.64
CA ARG A 8 7.42 -5.86 7.83
C ARG A 8 6.46 -5.79 6.66
N GLY A 9 6.31 -4.60 6.09
CA GLY A 9 5.50 -4.44 4.88
C GLY A 9 6.05 -5.25 3.72
N ARG A 10 7.38 -5.24 3.55
CA ARG A 10 8.04 -6.06 2.52
C ARG A 10 7.84 -7.55 2.78
N MET A 11 7.89 -7.98 4.03
CA MET A 11 7.65 -9.37 4.40
C MET A 11 6.24 -9.81 4.06
N PHE A 12 5.24 -8.95 4.32
CA PHE A 12 3.87 -9.25 3.90
C PHE A 12 3.76 -9.43 2.39
N TYR A 13 4.47 -8.62 1.64
CA TYR A 13 4.49 -8.76 0.19
C TYR A 13 5.10 -10.10 -0.24
N ASP A 14 6.21 -10.51 0.38
CA ASP A 14 6.84 -11.79 0.09
C ASP A 14 5.89 -12.95 0.37
N TYR A 15 5.17 -12.90 1.49
CA TYR A 15 4.16 -13.92 1.81
C TYR A 15 2.96 -13.85 0.87
N ALA A 16 2.61 -12.66 0.38
CA ALA A 16 1.55 -12.52 -0.62
C ALA A 16 1.92 -13.25 -1.91
N ILE A 17 3.17 -13.18 -2.32
CA ILE A 17 3.66 -13.90 -3.50
C ILE A 17 3.54 -15.41 -3.29
N VAL A 18 3.94 -15.91 -2.11
CA VAL A 18 3.82 -17.34 -1.79
C VAL A 18 2.35 -17.77 -1.82
N ALA A 19 1.47 -16.97 -1.24
CA ALA A 19 0.03 -17.26 -1.26
C ALA A 19 -0.49 -17.31 -2.70
N PHE A 20 -0.05 -16.40 -3.54
CA PHE A 20 -0.43 -16.36 -4.95
C PHE A 20 0.00 -17.62 -5.68
N GLU A 21 1.23 -18.04 -5.49
CA GLU A 21 1.79 -19.24 -6.12
C GLU A 21 1.04 -20.52 -5.71
N ARG A 22 0.47 -20.50 -4.51
CA ARG A 22 -0.32 -21.64 -4.01
C ARG A 22 -1.80 -21.55 -4.36
N GLY A 23 -2.21 -20.54 -5.10
CA GLY A 23 -3.62 -20.35 -5.46
C GLY A 23 -4.48 -19.78 -4.33
N ASN A 24 -3.87 -19.28 -3.25
CA ASN A 24 -4.59 -18.68 -2.12
C ASN A 24 -4.81 -17.19 -2.38
N TYR A 25 -5.67 -16.88 -3.33
CA TYR A 25 -5.85 -15.53 -3.83
C TYR A 25 -6.42 -14.55 -2.81
N ASP A 26 -7.32 -15.03 -1.94
CA ASP A 26 -7.86 -14.20 -0.86
C ASP A 26 -6.75 -13.73 0.07
N MET A 27 -5.87 -14.65 0.46
CA MET A 27 -4.75 -14.31 1.32
C MET A 27 -3.75 -13.41 0.62
N THR A 28 -3.56 -13.59 -0.68
CA THR A 28 -2.72 -12.68 -1.47
C THR A 28 -3.20 -11.24 -1.34
N VAL A 29 -4.50 -11.02 -1.54
CA VAL A 29 -5.08 -9.67 -1.48
C VAL A 29 -4.98 -9.10 -0.06
N VAL A 30 -5.30 -9.89 0.96
CA VAL A 30 -5.19 -9.45 2.37
C VAL A 30 -3.75 -9.06 2.73
N MET A 31 -2.78 -9.88 2.34
CA MET A 31 -1.37 -9.60 2.62
C MET A 31 -0.85 -8.39 1.84
N CYS A 32 -1.33 -8.18 0.63
CA CYS A 32 -1.01 -6.98 -0.15
C CYS A 32 -1.55 -5.73 0.53
N GLU A 33 -2.75 -5.79 1.08
CA GLU A 33 -3.33 -4.67 1.82
C GLU A 33 -2.45 -4.32 3.03
N GLN A 34 -2.03 -5.34 3.80
CA GLN A 34 -1.15 -5.14 4.95
C GLN A 34 0.21 -4.57 4.53
N ALA A 35 0.76 -5.07 3.45
CA ALA A 35 2.03 -4.57 2.90
C ALA A 35 1.93 -3.09 2.56
N ALA A 36 0.85 -2.69 1.89
CA ALA A 36 0.62 -1.30 1.52
C ALA A 36 0.46 -0.41 2.74
N GLN A 37 -0.35 -0.82 3.71
CA GLN A 37 -0.57 -0.04 4.93
C GLN A 37 0.71 0.19 5.71
N LEU A 38 1.45 -0.87 5.99
CA LEU A 38 2.67 -0.77 6.79
C LEU A 38 3.74 0.08 6.08
N SER A 39 3.85 -0.07 4.77
CA SER A 39 4.83 0.68 4.00
C SER A 39 4.51 2.17 3.96
N LEU A 40 3.25 2.52 3.79
CA LEU A 40 2.81 3.92 3.82
C LEU A 40 2.97 4.54 5.20
N LYS A 41 2.62 3.79 6.24
CA LYS A 41 2.81 4.25 7.62
C LYS A 41 4.29 4.46 7.93
N ALA A 42 5.15 3.61 7.40
CA ALA A 42 6.60 3.74 7.60
C ALA A 42 7.14 5.04 7.01
N ILE A 43 6.78 5.36 5.77
CA ILE A 43 7.26 6.60 5.15
C ILE A 43 6.65 7.84 5.81
N LEU A 44 5.40 7.77 6.22
CA LEU A 44 4.75 8.87 6.93
C LEU A 44 5.39 9.10 8.30
N LEU A 45 5.71 8.03 9.03
CA LEU A 45 6.42 8.15 10.31
C LEU A 45 7.76 8.85 10.12
N ARG A 46 8.47 8.51 9.06
CA ARG A 46 9.77 9.13 8.77
C ARG A 46 9.64 10.63 8.46
N ILE A 47 8.64 10.99 7.67
CA ILE A 47 8.45 12.40 7.24
C ILE A 47 7.82 13.25 8.33
N LEU A 48 6.78 12.74 8.98
CA LEU A 48 5.98 13.50 9.96
C LEU A 48 6.46 13.34 11.40
N GLY A 49 7.18 12.26 11.70
CA GLY A 49 7.58 11.93 13.06
C GLY A 49 6.48 11.23 13.87
N PHE A 50 5.35 10.95 13.26
CA PHE A 50 4.25 10.22 13.88
C PHE A 50 3.44 9.50 12.80
N ILE A 51 2.64 8.53 13.21
CA ILE A 51 1.76 7.79 12.30
C ILE A 51 0.36 8.41 12.39
N PRO A 52 -0.17 8.94 11.26
CA PRO A 52 -1.53 9.49 11.27
C PRO A 52 -2.56 8.43 11.67
N ARG A 53 -3.62 8.86 12.36
CA ARG A 53 -4.71 7.97 12.79
C ARG A 53 -5.73 7.77 11.67
N VAL A 54 -5.24 7.37 10.52
CA VAL A 54 -6.09 7.02 9.37
C VAL A 54 -5.73 5.60 8.97
N HIS A 55 -6.67 4.86 8.43
CA HIS A 55 -6.50 3.43 8.16
C HIS A 55 -6.67 3.05 6.70
N GLY A 56 -7.33 3.88 5.92
CA GLY A 56 -7.51 3.60 4.51
C GLY A 56 -6.25 3.92 3.71
N ILE A 57 -5.93 3.08 2.73
CA ILE A 57 -4.77 3.29 1.87
C ILE A 57 -4.86 4.63 1.14
N ARG A 58 -6.04 4.98 0.66
CA ARG A 58 -6.26 6.25 -0.03
C ARG A 58 -6.03 7.45 0.88
N GLU A 59 -6.46 7.34 2.13
CA GLU A 59 -6.24 8.39 3.13
C GLU A 59 -4.75 8.52 3.48
N LEU A 60 -4.04 7.39 3.58
CA LEU A 60 -2.60 7.40 3.82
C LEU A 60 -1.86 8.04 2.64
N LEU A 61 -2.25 7.73 1.42
CA LEU A 61 -1.69 8.36 0.22
C LEU A 61 -1.96 9.86 0.19
N GLY A 62 -3.17 10.27 0.59
CA GLY A 62 -3.51 11.68 0.70
C GLY A 62 -2.65 12.40 1.73
N SER A 63 -2.43 11.79 2.88
CA SER A 63 -1.56 12.33 3.92
C SER A 63 -0.12 12.47 3.42
N LEU A 64 0.36 11.49 2.66
CA LEU A 64 1.71 11.52 2.09
C LEU A 64 1.84 12.66 1.07
N SER A 65 0.85 12.82 0.21
CA SER A 65 0.84 13.90 -0.78
C SER A 65 0.92 15.27 -0.11
N LYS A 66 0.11 15.50 0.92
CA LYS A 66 0.12 16.75 1.68
C LYS A 66 1.45 17.00 2.38
N ALA A 67 2.02 15.95 2.98
CA ALA A 67 3.30 16.07 3.66
C ALA A 67 4.41 16.48 2.68
N LEU A 68 4.41 15.90 1.49
CA LEU A 68 5.39 16.22 0.45
C LEU A 68 5.23 17.64 -0.06
N GLU A 69 4.01 18.12 -0.24
CA GLU A 69 3.76 19.52 -0.60
C GLU A 69 4.31 20.47 0.47
N GLY A 70 4.06 20.15 1.75
CA GLY A 70 4.56 20.94 2.86
C GLY A 70 6.06 21.02 2.94
N LEU A 71 6.76 20.02 2.40
CA LEU A 71 8.23 20.00 2.34
C LEU A 71 8.78 20.64 1.06
N GLY A 72 7.91 21.21 0.22
CA GLY A 72 8.34 21.81 -1.04
C GLY A 72 8.67 20.78 -2.12
N LYS A 73 8.24 19.54 -1.96
CA LYS A 73 8.50 18.46 -2.90
C LYS A 73 7.28 18.23 -3.79
N ALA A 74 6.93 19.25 -4.55
CA ALA A 74 5.72 19.26 -5.38
C ALA A 74 5.73 18.16 -6.45
N GLU A 75 6.87 17.83 -7.02
CA GLU A 75 6.95 16.76 -8.02
C GLU A 75 6.62 15.41 -7.43
N LEU A 76 7.12 15.11 -6.23
CA LEU A 76 6.83 13.86 -5.56
C LEU A 76 5.36 13.78 -5.16
N SER A 77 4.79 14.90 -4.69
CA SER A 77 3.36 14.98 -4.40
C SER A 77 2.53 14.69 -5.66
N LEU A 78 2.96 15.21 -6.81
CA LEU A 78 2.30 14.97 -8.08
C LEU A 78 2.41 13.50 -8.49
N ASP A 79 3.56 12.85 -8.24
CA ASP A 79 3.75 11.42 -8.49
C ASP A 79 2.76 10.59 -7.68
N ILE A 80 2.52 10.95 -6.41
CA ILE A 80 1.53 10.30 -5.56
C ILE A 80 0.13 10.45 -6.17
N SER A 81 -0.21 11.65 -6.60
CA SER A 81 -1.51 11.92 -7.21
C SER A 81 -1.71 11.11 -8.49
N ARG A 82 -0.67 11.01 -9.30
CA ARG A 82 -0.71 10.19 -10.53
C ARG A 82 -0.87 8.71 -10.23
N PHE A 83 -0.22 8.24 -9.17
CA PHE A 83 -0.36 6.86 -8.72
C PHE A 83 -1.81 6.57 -8.32
N VAL A 84 -2.42 7.44 -7.52
CA VAL A 84 -3.81 7.29 -7.10
C VAL A 84 -4.74 7.30 -8.31
N GLU A 85 -4.54 8.24 -9.23
CA GLU A 85 -5.37 8.37 -10.43
C GLU A 85 -5.26 7.15 -11.33
N GLY A 86 -4.04 6.68 -11.58
CA GLY A 86 -3.78 5.53 -12.44
C GLY A 86 -4.19 4.18 -11.85
N ASN A 87 -4.33 4.10 -10.52
CA ASN A 87 -4.67 2.85 -9.83
C ASN A 87 -5.91 3.04 -8.96
N ARG A 88 -6.86 3.79 -9.43
CA ARG A 88 -8.03 4.23 -8.67
C ARG A 88 -8.84 3.09 -8.07
N GLU A 89 -9.01 2.03 -8.84
CA GLU A 89 -9.78 0.87 -8.42
C GLU A 89 -8.98 -0.04 -7.46
N ASP A 90 -7.69 -0.11 -7.68
CA ASP A 90 -6.83 -1.06 -6.96
C ASP A 90 -6.65 -0.74 -5.48
N PRO A 91 -6.37 0.53 -5.08
CA PRO A 91 -6.34 0.87 -3.66
C PRO A 91 -7.67 0.64 -2.96
N ARG A 92 -8.78 0.87 -3.66
CA ARG A 92 -10.12 0.61 -3.12
C ARG A 92 -10.33 -0.88 -2.89
N SER A 93 -9.89 -1.72 -3.84
CA SER A 93 -9.99 -3.17 -3.71
C SER A 93 -9.19 -3.68 -2.51
N LEU A 94 -8.00 -3.13 -2.28
CA LEU A 94 -7.20 -3.48 -1.10
C LEU A 94 -7.91 -3.08 0.20
N GLU A 95 -8.52 -1.91 0.24
CA GLU A 95 -9.30 -1.46 1.40
C GLU A 95 -10.49 -2.36 1.68
N GLU A 96 -11.19 -2.79 0.64
CA GLU A 96 -12.29 -3.74 0.76
C GLU A 96 -11.82 -5.07 1.32
N ALA A 97 -10.66 -5.53 0.90
CA ALA A 97 -10.08 -6.76 1.41
C ALA A 97 -9.80 -6.66 2.92
N TYR A 98 -9.30 -5.51 3.38
CA TYR A 98 -9.07 -5.29 4.79
C TYR A 98 -10.36 -5.37 5.61
N THR A 99 -11.43 -4.79 5.11
CA THR A 99 -12.71 -4.73 5.80
C THR A 99 -13.50 -6.03 5.67
N SER A 100 -13.62 -6.54 4.44
CA SER A 100 -14.51 -7.64 4.10
C SER A 100 -13.92 -9.02 4.38
N SER A 101 -12.63 -9.23 4.10
CA SER A 101 -12.00 -10.53 4.27
C SER A 101 -11.89 -10.97 5.72
N ARG A 102 -12.02 -10.04 6.66
CA ARG A 102 -12.01 -10.35 8.10
C ARG A 102 -13.34 -10.85 8.61
N TYR A 103 -14.44 -10.44 7.98
CA TYR A 103 -15.78 -10.65 8.50
C TYR A 103 -16.72 -11.37 7.54
N ILE A 104 -16.43 -11.30 6.24
CA ILE A 104 -17.24 -11.88 5.20
C ILE A 104 -16.34 -12.69 4.27
N ALA A 105 -16.77 -13.90 3.94
CA ALA A 105 -16.02 -14.73 2.99
C ALA A 105 -16.20 -14.16 1.58
N ILE A 106 -15.19 -13.48 1.08
CA ILE A 106 -15.14 -12.98 -0.29
C ILE A 106 -14.14 -13.83 -1.06
N VAL A 107 -14.56 -14.29 -2.23
CA VAL A 107 -13.70 -15.08 -3.11
C VAL A 107 -13.08 -14.13 -4.14
N TYR A 108 -11.77 -14.06 -4.16
CA TYR A 108 -11.02 -13.29 -5.15
C TYR A 108 -10.50 -14.22 -6.24
N GLU A 109 -10.52 -13.73 -7.46
CA GLU A 109 -9.98 -14.47 -8.59
C GLU A 109 -8.47 -14.23 -8.72
N ARG A 110 -7.80 -15.06 -9.52
CA ARG A 110 -6.37 -14.94 -9.77
C ARG A 110 -6.00 -13.54 -10.27
N GLU A 111 -6.82 -12.96 -11.13
CA GLU A 111 -6.56 -11.64 -11.69
C GLU A 111 -6.60 -10.53 -10.65
N ASP A 112 -7.49 -10.65 -9.66
CA ASP A 112 -7.58 -9.70 -8.55
C ASP A 112 -6.29 -9.74 -7.72
N ALA A 113 -5.82 -10.93 -7.41
CA ALA A 113 -4.60 -11.14 -6.66
C ALA A 113 -3.38 -10.61 -7.41
N LEU A 114 -3.29 -10.90 -8.71
CA LEU A 114 -2.19 -10.42 -9.54
C LEU A 114 -2.17 -8.91 -9.62
N ARG A 115 -3.33 -8.28 -9.74
CA ARG A 115 -3.46 -6.82 -9.76
C ARG A 115 -2.99 -6.23 -8.43
N SER A 116 -3.38 -6.83 -7.31
CA SER A 116 -2.95 -6.39 -5.98
C SER A 116 -1.44 -6.43 -5.83
N LEU A 117 -0.80 -7.51 -6.28
CA LEU A 117 0.66 -7.62 -6.26
C LEU A 117 1.32 -6.51 -7.06
N LYS A 118 0.80 -6.22 -8.25
CA LYS A 118 1.36 -5.17 -9.12
C LYS A 118 1.22 -3.78 -8.50
N VAL A 119 0.10 -3.51 -7.86
CA VAL A 119 -0.14 -2.23 -7.18
C VAL A 119 0.85 -2.03 -6.05
N VAL A 120 1.05 -3.04 -5.21
CA VAL A 120 2.00 -2.96 -4.10
C VAL A 120 3.42 -2.79 -4.60
N GLU A 121 3.80 -3.49 -5.66
CA GLU A 121 5.12 -3.36 -6.27
C GLU A 121 5.37 -1.92 -6.74
N LYS A 122 4.40 -1.32 -7.41
CA LYS A 122 4.48 0.10 -7.83
C LYS A 122 4.57 1.03 -6.63
N LEU A 123 3.82 0.73 -5.57
CA LEU A 123 3.83 1.52 -4.35
C LEU A 123 5.22 1.48 -3.68
N PHE A 124 5.85 0.33 -3.62
CA PHE A 124 7.21 0.22 -3.08
C PHE A 124 8.20 1.09 -3.86
N LYS A 125 8.13 1.06 -5.19
CA LYS A 125 9.00 1.90 -6.03
C LYS A 125 8.78 3.38 -5.75
N LEU A 126 7.53 3.77 -5.57
CA LEU A 126 7.17 5.15 -5.26
C LEU A 126 7.70 5.58 -3.88
N ILE A 127 7.56 4.72 -2.88
CA ILE A 127 8.06 4.99 -1.53
C ILE A 127 9.59 5.11 -1.54
N GLU A 128 10.27 4.24 -2.24
CA GLU A 128 11.73 4.30 -2.39
C GLU A 128 12.18 5.59 -3.05
N LYS A 129 11.43 6.05 -4.04
CA LYS A 129 11.68 7.33 -4.70
C LYS A 129 11.49 8.51 -3.74
N VAL A 130 10.47 8.45 -2.91
CA VAL A 130 10.21 9.49 -1.90
C VAL A 130 11.32 9.52 -0.85
N GLU A 131 11.79 8.36 -0.42
CA GLU A 131 12.89 8.27 0.54
C GLU A 131 14.21 8.77 -0.05
N GLY A 132 14.48 8.37 -1.27
CA GLY A 132 15.72 8.72 -1.95
C GLY A 132 15.79 10.17 -2.31
#